data_c7bc20b6560889224511fcf5ca44f69d
#
_entry.id   c7bc20b6560889224511fcf5ca44f69d
#
_cell.length_a   1.000
_cell.length_b   1.000
_cell.length_c   1.000
_cell.angle_alpha   90.00
_cell.angle_beta   90.00
_cell.angle_gamma   90.00
#
_symmetry.space_group_name_H-M   'P 1'
#
loop_
_entity.id
_entity.type
_entity.pdbx_description
1 polymer ?
#
loop_
_entity_poly.entity_id
_entity_poly.type
_entity_poly.pdbx_seq_one_letter_code
_entity_poly.pdbx_strand_id
1 'polypeptide(L)'
;HYESAIHCKRQAYDVGSEMYPSVKMVHNVGEKRRKQARLNDRPYFMCEYAHAMGVGPGNTEAYWQEIYNYDNLMGGCVWEMVDHAVLHTDGSYTYGGDHGEWEHDRNFCVDGLFYPDRSPSTGAKLMRFIYRPIRVAHVSGGQFEVFNTTAFSTGRYRLAFRWNDGSKTILTPQTAPLTKETVTVPLGRAVDGLLAVIVETTDTVTGQIVSEEQLVLAQEVAAAPAVKPLPGDAAVEKGRLVCRKSGVVVAAGADEGTLLYRAPTDNDVDAMFHNLMVPYTRQTEETVSTQQTADGWQVVTKITNKRGHYTVTDTYQGTDSGVLVTSVLHRVSGSQEIPRFGKTFRLDEVFDAVHYVGRSGESYCDMKDQFPIRAVDCTVADMTEPNLRPQESGNRMDCTVASVSDGKTCVVFEAVGRPFELGIKPYTDRALLSMKHRRDEARTGTYVTIQAFQQGIGTGACGPGVMPEFKYHLKEDCTLQFLIRIEEA
;
A
#
# COMPACT_ATOMS: atom_id res chain seq x y z
N HIS A 1 7.42 -34.94 6.39
CA HIS A 1 7.60 -33.79 5.49
C HIS A 1 9.03 -33.72 5.00
N TYR A 2 9.20 -33.40 3.74
CA TYR A 2 10.49 -33.12 3.10
C TYR A 2 10.34 -31.82 2.30
N GLU A 3 11.21 -30.88 2.51
CA GLU A 3 11.19 -29.59 1.83
C GLU A 3 11.23 -29.77 0.31
N SER A 4 10.41 -29.01 -0.41
CA SER A 4 10.29 -29.13 -1.87
C SER A 4 10.07 -30.55 -2.35
N ALA A 5 9.31 -31.36 -1.61
CA ALA A 5 9.03 -32.78 -1.91
C ALA A 5 8.52 -33.03 -3.33
N ILE A 6 7.97 -32.02 -3.99
CA ILE A 6 7.54 -32.10 -5.39
C ILE A 6 8.68 -32.54 -6.35
N HIS A 7 9.92 -32.19 -6.03
CA HIS A 7 11.09 -32.54 -6.84
C HIS A 7 11.63 -33.96 -6.57
N CYS A 8 11.13 -34.65 -5.53
CA CYS A 8 11.55 -36.00 -5.21
C CYS A 8 11.00 -37.01 -6.21
N LYS A 9 11.87 -37.81 -6.84
CA LYS A 9 11.47 -38.90 -7.72
C LYS A 9 10.85 -40.09 -6.94
N ARG A 10 11.28 -40.28 -5.69
CA ARG A 10 10.76 -41.33 -4.80
C ARG A 10 9.63 -40.78 -3.93
N GLN A 11 8.53 -41.49 -3.82
CA GLN A 11 7.35 -41.05 -3.06
C GLN A 11 7.46 -41.39 -1.56
N ALA A 12 8.58 -41.07 -0.93
CA ALA A 12 8.86 -41.39 0.47
C ALA A 12 8.48 -40.22 1.42
N TYR A 13 7.39 -39.51 1.15
CA TYR A 13 6.89 -38.39 1.97
C TYR A 13 5.36 -38.47 2.07
N ASP A 14 4.84 -38.02 3.22
CA ASP A 14 3.39 -38.03 3.50
C ASP A 14 2.73 -36.67 3.11
N VAL A 15 3.48 -35.58 3.12
CA VAL A 15 3.02 -34.23 2.82
C VAL A 15 3.71 -33.70 1.56
N GLY A 16 2.93 -33.28 0.57
CA GLY A 16 3.44 -32.58 -0.60
C GLY A 16 3.93 -31.18 -0.22
N SER A 17 5.03 -30.73 -0.81
CA SER A 17 5.63 -29.43 -0.42
C SER A 17 6.32 -28.77 -1.61
N GLU A 18 6.22 -27.44 -1.66
CA GLU A 18 6.79 -26.58 -2.71
C GLU A 18 7.17 -25.23 -2.14
N MET A 19 8.25 -24.61 -2.67
CA MET A 19 8.65 -23.25 -2.34
C MET A 19 8.01 -22.27 -3.32
N TYR A 20 7.51 -21.16 -2.81
CA TYR A 20 7.00 -20.00 -3.56
C TYR A 20 6.02 -20.34 -4.69
N PRO A 21 5.05 -21.25 -4.49
CA PRO A 21 4.03 -21.50 -5.50
C PRO A 21 3.19 -20.24 -5.71
N SER A 22 2.72 -20.00 -6.93
CA SER A 22 1.71 -18.95 -7.14
C SER A 22 0.36 -19.35 -6.55
N VAL A 23 -0.50 -18.39 -6.22
CA VAL A 23 -1.88 -18.62 -5.75
C VAL A 23 -2.61 -19.59 -6.70
N LYS A 24 -2.46 -19.41 -8.03
CA LYS A 24 -3.03 -20.30 -9.04
C LYS A 24 -2.51 -21.75 -8.92
N MET A 25 -1.24 -21.93 -8.57
CA MET A 25 -0.69 -23.26 -8.33
C MET A 25 -1.29 -23.90 -7.08
N VAL A 26 -1.43 -23.13 -5.99
CA VAL A 26 -2.09 -23.57 -4.76
C VAL A 26 -3.55 -23.96 -5.02
N HIS A 27 -4.29 -23.12 -5.74
CA HIS A 27 -5.65 -23.42 -6.20
C HIS A 27 -5.72 -24.76 -6.96
N ASN A 28 -4.82 -24.97 -7.93
CA ASN A 28 -4.79 -26.22 -8.70
C ASN A 28 -4.47 -27.45 -7.84
N VAL A 29 -3.71 -27.30 -6.76
CA VAL A 29 -3.49 -28.37 -5.78
C VAL A 29 -4.77 -28.62 -4.98
N GLY A 30 -5.43 -27.58 -4.51
CA GLY A 30 -6.72 -27.67 -3.82
C GLY A 30 -7.76 -28.43 -4.64
N GLU A 31 -7.90 -28.09 -5.92
CA GLU A 31 -8.78 -28.71 -6.90
C GLU A 31 -8.32 -30.12 -7.35
N LYS A 32 -7.20 -30.61 -6.86
CA LYS A 32 -6.58 -31.90 -7.30
C LYS A 32 -6.32 -31.98 -8.81
N ARG A 33 -5.99 -30.83 -9.42
CA ARG A 33 -5.77 -30.67 -10.89
C ARG A 33 -4.30 -30.61 -11.30
N ARG A 34 -3.36 -30.89 -10.40
CA ARG A 34 -1.94 -30.89 -10.77
C ARG A 34 -1.62 -32.06 -11.68
N LYS A 35 -0.82 -31.79 -12.73
CA LYS A 35 -0.32 -32.84 -13.64
C LYS A 35 0.46 -33.92 -12.89
N GLN A 36 1.08 -33.58 -11.77
CA GLN A 36 1.72 -34.53 -10.86
C GLN A 36 0.67 -35.12 -9.92
N ALA A 37 -0.02 -36.15 -10.34
CA ALA A 37 -1.13 -36.78 -9.63
C ALA A 37 -0.82 -37.11 -8.15
N ARG A 38 0.44 -37.41 -7.84
CA ARG A 38 0.93 -37.65 -6.47
C ARG A 38 0.73 -36.47 -5.48
N LEU A 39 0.62 -35.26 -5.97
CA LEU A 39 0.34 -34.06 -5.12
C LEU A 39 -1.15 -33.93 -4.84
N ASN A 40 -2.01 -34.58 -5.65
CA ASN A 40 -3.45 -34.44 -5.52
C ASN A 40 -4.03 -35.32 -4.39
N ASP A 41 -3.28 -36.34 -3.94
CA ASP A 41 -3.76 -37.33 -2.97
C ASP A 41 -3.17 -37.14 -1.56
N ARG A 42 -2.44 -36.03 -1.33
CA ARG A 42 -1.75 -35.79 -0.06
C ARG A 42 -2.05 -34.40 0.46
N PRO A 43 -1.96 -34.19 1.78
CA PRO A 43 -1.90 -32.84 2.33
C PRO A 43 -0.77 -32.05 1.67
N TYR A 44 -1.01 -30.77 1.46
CA TYR A 44 -0.05 -29.87 0.82
C TYR A 44 0.34 -28.71 1.72
N PHE A 45 1.63 -28.44 1.78
CA PHE A 45 2.22 -27.41 2.62
C PHE A 45 3.22 -26.57 1.82
N MET A 46 3.10 -25.25 1.86
CA MET A 46 4.10 -24.35 1.27
C MET A 46 5.27 -24.24 2.25
N CYS A 47 6.38 -24.94 1.99
CA CYS A 47 7.53 -24.87 2.89
C CYS A 47 8.15 -23.48 2.97
N GLU A 48 8.03 -22.70 1.89
CA GLU A 48 8.30 -21.28 1.86
C GLU A 48 7.26 -20.57 0.98
N TYR A 49 6.73 -19.43 1.43
CA TYR A 49 5.87 -18.55 0.64
C TYR A 49 5.95 -17.14 1.17
N ALA A 50 5.42 -16.18 0.41
CA ALA A 50 5.31 -14.79 0.85
C ALA A 50 6.66 -14.22 1.33
N HIS A 51 7.67 -14.21 0.43
CA HIS A 51 8.99 -13.66 0.71
C HIS A 51 8.90 -12.22 1.19
N ALA A 52 9.36 -11.94 2.43
CA ALA A 52 9.07 -10.70 3.15
C ALA A 52 10.11 -9.59 2.92
N MET A 53 10.96 -9.72 1.91
CA MET A 53 12.05 -8.80 1.63
C MET A 53 11.57 -7.37 1.36
N GLY A 54 12.10 -6.41 2.12
CA GLY A 54 11.78 -4.99 1.98
C GLY A 54 10.32 -4.66 2.24
N VAL A 55 9.69 -3.91 1.34
CA VAL A 55 8.25 -3.64 1.40
C VAL A 55 7.48 -4.87 0.93
N GLY A 56 6.63 -5.41 1.79
CA GLY A 56 5.86 -6.62 1.50
C GLY A 56 5.61 -7.47 2.76
N PRO A 57 5.14 -8.72 2.60
CA PRO A 57 4.75 -9.41 1.37
C PRO A 57 3.33 -9.05 0.91
N GLY A 58 3.14 -8.73 -0.35
CA GLY A 58 1.81 -8.54 -0.95
C GLY A 58 1.11 -9.86 -1.32
N ASN A 59 -0.14 -9.78 -1.78
CA ASN A 59 -0.95 -10.92 -2.27
C ASN A 59 -1.27 -12.02 -1.24
N THR A 60 -0.90 -11.88 0.03
CA THR A 60 -0.93 -12.97 1.03
C THR A 60 -2.34 -13.41 1.40
N GLU A 61 -3.32 -12.52 1.39
CA GLU A 61 -4.73 -12.85 1.65
C GLU A 61 -5.26 -13.90 0.67
N ALA A 62 -4.88 -13.82 -0.60
CA ALA A 62 -5.34 -14.75 -1.63
C ALA A 62 -4.90 -16.21 -1.37
N TYR A 63 -3.73 -16.43 -0.79
CA TYR A 63 -3.30 -17.77 -0.37
C TYR A 63 -4.20 -18.34 0.72
N TRP A 64 -4.57 -17.52 1.71
CA TRP A 64 -5.37 -18.01 2.83
C TRP A 64 -6.83 -18.22 2.47
N GLN A 65 -7.35 -17.49 1.47
CA GLN A 65 -8.64 -17.81 0.87
C GLN A 65 -8.63 -19.21 0.26
N GLU A 66 -7.58 -19.59 -0.49
CA GLU A 66 -7.45 -20.96 -1.03
C GLU A 66 -7.29 -22.00 0.07
N ILE A 67 -6.46 -21.74 1.08
CA ILE A 67 -6.22 -22.68 2.20
C ILE A 67 -7.52 -23.00 2.94
N TYR A 68 -8.38 -22.00 3.16
CA TYR A 68 -9.67 -22.23 3.83
C TYR A 68 -10.73 -22.88 2.93
N ASN A 69 -10.54 -22.86 1.62
CA ASN A 69 -11.48 -23.46 0.68
C ASN A 69 -11.26 -24.97 0.45
N TYR A 70 -10.07 -25.50 0.77
CA TYR A 70 -9.71 -26.88 0.42
C TYR A 70 -9.05 -27.62 1.59
N ASP A 71 -9.62 -28.76 1.97
CA ASP A 71 -9.19 -29.58 3.12
C ASP A 71 -7.78 -30.16 2.98
N ASN A 72 -7.25 -30.26 1.77
CA ASN A 72 -5.91 -30.78 1.51
C ASN A 72 -4.81 -29.72 1.59
N LEU A 73 -5.14 -28.44 1.78
CA LEU A 73 -4.19 -27.35 1.95
C LEU A 73 -3.97 -27.06 3.43
N MET A 74 -2.72 -27.21 3.89
CA MET A 74 -2.37 -27.09 5.32
C MET A 74 -1.91 -25.68 5.73
N GLY A 75 -1.44 -24.88 4.77
CA GLY A 75 -0.80 -23.57 5.03
C GLY A 75 0.63 -23.53 4.55
N GLY A 76 1.45 -22.69 5.16
CA GLY A 76 2.84 -22.51 4.78
C GLY A 76 3.65 -21.68 5.79
N CYS A 77 4.98 -21.64 5.58
CA CYS A 77 5.91 -20.80 6.32
C CYS A 77 6.28 -19.56 5.50
N VAL A 78 6.08 -18.39 6.06
CA VAL A 78 6.60 -17.12 5.48
C VAL A 78 8.13 -17.16 5.55
N TRP A 79 8.79 -16.80 4.50
CA TRP A 79 10.23 -16.56 4.49
C TRP A 79 10.48 -15.06 4.56
N GLU A 80 11.09 -14.52 5.65
CA GLU A 80 11.36 -15.24 6.86
C GLU A 80 10.98 -14.43 8.12
N MET A 81 11.47 -14.81 9.28
CA MET A 81 11.01 -14.20 10.53
C MET A 81 11.68 -12.86 10.81
N VAL A 82 12.98 -12.74 10.62
CA VAL A 82 13.76 -11.56 11.06
C VAL A 82 14.87 -11.22 10.08
N ASP A 83 15.03 -9.94 9.76
CA ASP A 83 16.15 -9.42 8.99
C ASP A 83 17.50 -9.81 9.60
N HIS A 84 18.40 -10.33 8.78
CA HIS A 84 19.77 -10.61 9.16
C HIS A 84 20.69 -9.43 8.80
N ALA A 85 21.10 -8.67 9.80
CA ALA A 85 21.97 -7.51 9.63
C ALA A 85 22.91 -7.37 10.82
N VAL A 86 24.06 -6.74 10.59
CA VAL A 86 25.08 -6.49 11.63
C VAL A 86 24.89 -5.09 12.18
N LEU A 87 24.67 -4.98 13.48
CA LEU A 87 24.58 -3.70 14.20
C LEU A 87 25.99 -3.20 14.52
N HIS A 88 26.30 -1.97 14.09
CA HIS A 88 27.54 -1.27 14.40
C HIS A 88 27.42 -0.40 15.65
N THR A 89 28.57 0.03 16.19
CA THR A 89 28.66 0.85 17.40
C THR A 89 28.05 2.25 17.23
N ASP A 90 27.94 2.73 15.99
CA ASP A 90 27.27 3.99 15.62
C ASP A 90 25.73 3.86 15.48
N GLY A 91 25.19 2.66 15.71
CA GLY A 91 23.76 2.35 15.58
C GLY A 91 23.31 2.04 14.15
N SER A 92 24.19 2.06 13.17
CA SER A 92 23.87 1.68 11.79
C SER A 92 23.85 0.16 11.64
N TYR A 93 23.07 -0.30 10.65
CA TYR A 93 23.04 -1.70 10.21
C TYR A 93 23.72 -1.85 8.86
N THR A 94 24.39 -2.98 8.69
CA THR A 94 25.05 -3.40 7.43
C THR A 94 24.58 -4.78 7.02
N TYR A 95 24.70 -5.07 5.74
CA TYR A 95 24.31 -6.33 5.11
C TYR A 95 25.39 -6.81 4.11
N GLY A 96 25.10 -7.82 3.31
CA GLY A 96 26.08 -8.47 2.44
C GLY A 96 26.86 -7.53 1.51
N GLY A 97 28.18 -7.64 1.51
CA GLY A 97 29.13 -6.83 0.75
C GLY A 97 29.71 -5.62 1.50
N ASP A 98 29.13 -5.26 2.65
CA ASP A 98 29.53 -4.05 3.40
C ASP A 98 30.85 -4.23 4.17
N HIS A 99 31.29 -5.48 4.38
CA HIS A 99 32.50 -5.85 5.13
C HIS A 99 33.69 -6.21 4.23
N GLY A 100 33.54 -6.02 2.90
CA GLY A 100 34.60 -6.31 1.92
C GLY A 100 34.68 -7.78 1.50
N GLU A 101 33.69 -8.58 1.90
CA GLU A 101 33.54 -9.94 1.39
C GLU A 101 33.21 -9.90 -0.11
N TRP A 102 33.76 -10.83 -0.88
CA TRP A 102 33.58 -10.87 -2.34
C TRP A 102 32.44 -11.81 -2.77
N GLU A 103 32.09 -12.81 -1.96
CA GLU A 103 30.93 -13.68 -2.14
C GLU A 103 29.78 -13.19 -1.25
N HIS A 104 28.76 -12.55 -1.84
CA HIS A 104 27.62 -12.04 -1.13
C HIS A 104 26.42 -11.80 -2.05
N ASP A 105 25.21 -11.87 -1.53
CA ASP A 105 23.95 -11.58 -2.21
C ASP A 105 23.35 -10.23 -1.82
N ARG A 106 24.21 -9.28 -1.37
CA ARG A 106 23.80 -7.92 -0.98
C ARG A 106 22.77 -7.95 0.17
N ASN A 107 21.64 -7.27 -0.02
CA ASN A 107 20.54 -7.22 0.95
C ASN A 107 19.58 -8.43 0.89
N PHE A 108 19.95 -9.54 0.23
CA PHE A 108 19.13 -10.75 0.16
C PHE A 108 19.15 -11.58 1.46
N CYS A 109 19.56 -10.96 2.54
CA CYS A 109 19.47 -11.42 3.93
C CYS A 109 18.62 -10.46 4.80
N VAL A 110 18.01 -9.45 4.17
CA VAL A 110 17.13 -8.47 4.80
C VAL A 110 15.72 -8.74 4.25
N ASP A 111 15.18 -9.88 4.65
CA ASP A 111 13.97 -10.49 4.09
C ASP A 111 13.01 -10.99 5.18
N GLY A 112 13.14 -10.42 6.40
CA GLY A 112 12.33 -10.76 7.55
C GLY A 112 11.04 -9.95 7.69
N LEU A 113 10.07 -10.54 8.39
CA LEU A 113 8.87 -9.85 8.87
C LEU A 113 9.19 -8.84 9.98
N PHE A 114 10.28 -9.03 10.69
CA PHE A 114 10.73 -8.15 11.76
C PHE A 114 12.08 -7.55 11.39
N TYR A 115 12.23 -6.25 11.67
CA TYR A 115 13.52 -5.58 11.54
C TYR A 115 14.58 -6.18 12.48
N PRO A 116 15.87 -5.91 12.29
CA PRO A 116 16.92 -6.51 13.14
C PRO A 116 16.77 -6.21 14.63
N ASP A 117 16.16 -5.09 15.00
CA ASP A 117 15.83 -4.70 16.37
C ASP A 117 14.59 -5.41 16.94
N ARG A 118 13.97 -6.30 16.17
CA ARG A 118 12.74 -7.03 16.49
C ARG A 118 11.46 -6.20 16.43
N SER A 119 11.51 -4.96 16.00
CA SER A 119 10.28 -4.21 15.71
C SER A 119 9.55 -4.78 14.50
N PRO A 120 8.19 -4.81 14.50
CA PRO A 120 7.42 -5.41 13.42
C PRO A 120 7.36 -4.50 12.20
N SER A 121 7.68 -5.03 11.02
CA SER A 121 7.45 -4.37 9.75
C SER A 121 5.96 -4.28 9.40
N THR A 122 5.62 -3.59 8.32
CA THR A 122 4.28 -3.63 7.72
C THR A 122 3.86 -5.05 7.36
N GLY A 123 4.80 -5.89 6.89
CA GLY A 123 4.56 -7.29 6.60
C GLY A 123 4.16 -8.11 7.83
N ALA A 124 4.81 -7.91 8.98
CA ALA A 124 4.43 -8.57 10.23
C ALA A 124 3.00 -8.19 10.66
N LYS A 125 2.65 -6.90 10.55
CA LYS A 125 1.30 -6.42 10.87
C LYS A 125 0.26 -7.03 9.94
N LEU A 126 0.59 -7.16 8.65
CA LEU A 126 -0.26 -7.84 7.67
C LEU A 126 -0.44 -9.32 8.02
N MET A 127 0.63 -10.05 8.34
CA MET A 127 0.54 -11.48 8.70
C MET A 127 -0.29 -11.70 9.96
N ARG A 128 -0.19 -10.82 10.96
CA ARG A 128 -1.11 -10.83 12.12
C ARG A 128 -2.57 -10.70 11.70
N PHE A 129 -2.87 -9.83 10.75
CA PHE A 129 -4.22 -9.67 10.19
C PHE A 129 -4.66 -10.91 9.40
N ILE A 130 -3.81 -11.47 8.55
CA ILE A 130 -4.09 -12.65 7.74
C ILE A 130 -4.39 -13.87 8.63
N TYR A 131 -3.63 -14.07 9.70
CA TYR A 131 -3.74 -15.21 10.62
C TYR A 131 -4.80 -15.03 11.72
N ARG A 132 -5.66 -14.02 11.62
CA ARG A 132 -6.70 -13.80 12.62
C ARG A 132 -7.63 -15.00 12.76
N PRO A 133 -7.96 -15.41 14.01
CA PRO A 133 -8.70 -16.64 14.27
C PRO A 133 -10.20 -16.55 13.92
N ILE A 134 -10.73 -15.32 13.86
CA ILE A 134 -12.09 -15.04 13.43
C ILE A 134 -12.01 -14.02 12.30
N ARG A 135 -12.74 -14.29 11.23
CA ARG A 135 -12.91 -13.38 10.09
C ARG A 135 -14.36 -12.92 10.02
N VAL A 136 -14.58 -11.65 9.76
CA VAL A 136 -15.92 -11.09 9.65
C VAL A 136 -16.10 -10.45 8.29
N ALA A 137 -17.24 -10.70 7.66
CA ALA A 137 -17.63 -10.07 6.40
C ALA A 137 -19.01 -9.45 6.53
N HIS A 138 -19.21 -8.26 6.01
CA HIS A 138 -20.55 -7.66 5.89
C HIS A 138 -21.33 -8.34 4.77
N VAL A 139 -22.57 -8.76 5.06
CA VAL A 139 -23.45 -9.43 4.09
C VAL A 139 -24.46 -8.44 3.52
N SER A 140 -25.32 -7.88 4.39
CA SER A 140 -26.29 -6.85 4.02
C SER A 140 -26.95 -6.28 5.25
N GLY A 141 -27.32 -5.02 5.24
CA GLY A 141 -27.96 -4.38 6.40
C GLY A 141 -27.16 -4.63 7.68
N GLY A 142 -27.80 -5.07 8.74
CA GLY A 142 -27.13 -5.44 10.00
C GLY A 142 -26.62 -6.87 10.08
N GLN A 143 -26.52 -7.60 8.96
CA GLN A 143 -26.08 -8.99 8.93
C GLN A 143 -24.60 -9.12 8.58
N PHE A 144 -23.87 -9.89 9.38
CA PHE A 144 -22.46 -10.17 9.23
C PHE A 144 -22.20 -11.68 9.25
N GLU A 145 -21.39 -12.17 8.33
CA GLU A 145 -20.88 -13.53 8.35
C GLU A 145 -19.65 -13.59 9.27
N VAL A 146 -19.64 -14.48 10.22
CA VAL A 146 -18.52 -14.78 11.12
C VAL A 146 -17.96 -16.13 10.72
N PHE A 147 -16.69 -16.19 10.35
CA PHE A 147 -15.98 -17.41 10.03
C PHE A 147 -14.94 -17.72 11.12
N ASN A 148 -15.13 -18.85 11.80
CA ASN A 148 -14.15 -19.38 12.73
C ASN A 148 -13.08 -20.16 11.97
N THR A 149 -11.90 -19.60 11.83
CA THR A 149 -10.78 -20.21 11.10
C THR A 149 -9.98 -21.22 11.94
N THR A 150 -10.30 -21.36 13.22
CA THR A 150 -9.60 -22.31 14.09
C THR A 150 -10.11 -23.75 13.86
N ALA A 151 -9.22 -24.73 14.06
CA ALA A 151 -9.56 -26.15 13.85
C ALA A 151 -10.15 -26.82 15.11
N PHE A 152 -10.04 -26.20 16.31
CA PHE A 152 -10.32 -26.89 17.57
C PHE A 152 -11.10 -26.07 18.60
N SER A 153 -11.41 -24.79 18.33
CA SER A 153 -11.99 -23.91 19.35
C SER A 153 -13.38 -23.42 18.95
N THR A 154 -14.36 -23.55 19.87
CA THR A 154 -15.70 -22.98 19.75
C THR A 154 -15.93 -22.01 20.93
N GLY A 155 -16.55 -20.85 20.70
CA GLY A 155 -16.91 -19.90 21.77
C GLY A 155 -15.71 -19.26 22.50
N ARG A 156 -14.49 -19.45 21.99
CA ARG A 156 -13.26 -18.90 22.59
C ARG A 156 -13.10 -17.41 22.38
N TYR A 157 -13.66 -16.86 21.32
CA TYR A 157 -13.41 -15.48 20.91
C TYR A 157 -14.63 -14.60 21.13
N ARG A 158 -14.41 -13.45 21.74
CA ARG A 158 -15.40 -12.38 21.91
C ARG A 158 -15.14 -11.33 20.84
N LEU A 159 -16.19 -10.91 20.13
CA LEU A 159 -16.16 -9.87 19.13
C LEU A 159 -16.77 -8.57 19.66
N ALA A 160 -16.08 -7.45 19.49
CA ALA A 160 -16.63 -6.14 19.76
C ALA A 160 -16.70 -5.34 18.46
N PHE A 161 -17.92 -5.14 17.96
CA PHE A 161 -18.20 -4.27 16.81
C PHE A 161 -18.26 -2.83 17.32
N ARG A 162 -17.34 -2.00 16.91
CA ARG A 162 -17.25 -0.58 17.29
C ARG A 162 -17.42 0.26 16.06
N TRP A 163 -18.54 0.97 15.97
CA TRP A 163 -18.81 1.89 14.87
C TRP A 163 -18.12 3.22 15.08
N ASN A 164 -17.87 3.93 13.99
CA ASN A 164 -17.24 5.25 14.05
C ASN A 164 -18.13 6.34 14.68
N ASP A 165 -19.46 6.11 14.85
CA ASP A 165 -20.36 6.96 15.64
C ASP A 165 -20.31 6.70 17.16
N GLY A 166 -19.41 5.83 17.61
CA GLY A 166 -19.23 5.43 19.00
C GLY A 166 -20.15 4.31 19.48
N SER A 167 -21.14 3.87 18.69
CA SER A 167 -21.98 2.75 19.06
C SER A 167 -21.21 1.43 19.08
N LYS A 168 -21.60 0.51 19.99
CA LYS A 168 -20.87 -0.73 20.23
C LYS A 168 -21.80 -1.91 20.46
N THR A 169 -21.49 -3.04 19.85
CA THR A 169 -22.13 -4.34 20.10
C THR A 169 -21.08 -5.38 20.43
N ILE A 170 -21.34 -6.21 21.43
CA ILE A 170 -20.44 -7.29 21.84
C ILE A 170 -21.16 -8.63 21.71
N LEU A 171 -20.53 -9.59 21.07
CA LEU A 171 -21.02 -10.98 20.98
C LEU A 171 -19.88 -11.96 21.25
N THR A 172 -20.28 -13.21 21.65
CA THR A 172 -19.37 -14.35 21.69
C THR A 172 -19.97 -15.44 20.81
N PRO A 173 -19.64 -15.46 19.52
CA PRO A 173 -20.16 -16.44 18.58
C PRO A 173 -19.83 -17.87 19.01
N GLN A 174 -20.76 -18.80 18.78
CA GLN A 174 -20.58 -20.23 19.04
C GLN A 174 -20.27 -20.99 17.75
N THR A 175 -19.69 -20.31 16.77
CA THR A 175 -19.34 -20.86 15.45
C THR A 175 -18.42 -22.04 15.64
N ALA A 176 -18.81 -23.19 15.09
CA ALA A 176 -17.98 -24.40 15.12
C ALA A 176 -16.67 -24.19 14.36
N PRO A 177 -15.61 -24.98 14.64
CA PRO A 177 -14.35 -24.92 13.92
C PRO A 177 -14.53 -25.05 12.40
N LEU A 178 -13.82 -24.20 11.64
CA LEU A 178 -13.82 -24.18 10.17
C LEU A 178 -15.22 -23.99 9.53
N THR A 179 -16.15 -23.38 10.27
CA THR A 179 -17.51 -23.08 9.77
C THR A 179 -17.84 -21.61 9.84
N LYS A 180 -18.96 -21.25 9.24
CA LYS A 180 -19.47 -19.89 9.18
C LYS A 180 -20.85 -19.81 9.82
N GLU A 181 -21.17 -18.69 10.47
CA GLU A 181 -22.51 -18.36 10.94
C GLU A 181 -22.85 -16.90 10.63
N THR A 182 -24.12 -16.58 10.48
CA THR A 182 -24.57 -15.19 10.32
C THR A 182 -25.03 -14.66 11.66
N VAL A 183 -24.47 -13.51 12.03
CA VAL A 183 -24.87 -12.75 13.22
C VAL A 183 -25.54 -11.44 12.84
N THR A 184 -26.41 -10.93 13.69
CA THR A 184 -27.07 -9.64 13.49
C THR A 184 -26.48 -8.61 14.45
N VAL A 185 -25.98 -7.50 13.87
CA VAL A 185 -25.42 -6.37 14.61
C VAL A 185 -26.15 -5.10 14.13
N PRO A 186 -26.70 -4.30 15.03
CA PRO A 186 -27.28 -3.01 14.65
C PRO A 186 -26.25 -2.15 13.91
N LEU A 187 -26.67 -1.54 12.81
CA LEU A 187 -25.79 -0.62 12.07
C LEU A 187 -25.59 0.68 12.86
N GLY A 188 -24.35 1.17 12.85
CA GLY A 188 -24.03 2.53 13.26
C GLY A 188 -24.42 3.55 12.19
N ARG A 189 -24.05 4.81 12.41
CA ARG A 189 -24.26 5.91 11.47
C ARG A 189 -22.94 6.35 10.87
N ALA A 190 -22.99 6.88 9.65
CA ALA A 190 -21.83 7.51 9.04
C ALA A 190 -21.40 8.75 9.85
N VAL A 191 -20.10 8.92 9.99
CA VAL A 191 -19.47 10.11 10.58
C VAL A 191 -18.44 10.62 9.56
N ASP A 192 -18.51 11.91 9.23
CA ASP A 192 -17.63 12.55 8.24
C ASP A 192 -17.56 11.78 6.91
N GLY A 193 -18.72 11.31 6.43
CA GLY A 193 -18.82 10.55 5.18
C GLY A 193 -18.35 9.09 5.28
N LEU A 194 -17.86 8.61 6.41
CA LEU A 194 -17.41 7.24 6.61
C LEU A 194 -18.43 6.42 7.42
N LEU A 195 -18.97 5.35 6.85
CA LEU A 195 -19.69 4.30 7.56
C LEU A 195 -18.78 3.07 7.66
N ALA A 196 -18.20 2.86 8.81
CA ALA A 196 -17.27 1.76 9.05
C ALA A 196 -17.45 1.19 10.46
N VAL A 197 -17.13 -0.09 10.61
CA VAL A 197 -17.08 -0.79 11.89
C VAL A 197 -15.72 -1.45 12.07
N ILE A 198 -15.11 -1.25 13.24
CA ILE A 198 -13.94 -2.01 13.69
C ILE A 198 -14.46 -3.21 14.49
N VAL A 199 -14.07 -4.39 14.06
CA VAL A 199 -14.31 -5.64 14.77
C VAL A 199 -13.05 -6.04 15.51
N GLU A 200 -13.08 -5.89 16.84
CA GLU A 200 -12.01 -6.30 17.73
C GLU A 200 -12.27 -7.72 18.21
N THR A 201 -11.33 -8.63 17.98
CA THR A 201 -11.40 -10.02 18.45
C THR A 201 -10.55 -10.20 19.70
N THR A 202 -11.19 -10.57 20.81
CA THR A 202 -10.51 -10.85 22.09
C THR A 202 -10.53 -12.35 22.37
N ASP A 203 -9.39 -12.95 22.67
CA ASP A 203 -9.30 -14.30 23.22
C ASP A 203 -9.77 -14.29 24.68
N THR A 204 -10.86 -14.97 24.98
CA THR A 204 -11.46 -14.98 26.33
C THR A 204 -10.62 -15.72 27.37
N VAL A 205 -9.70 -16.58 26.96
CA VAL A 205 -8.81 -17.30 27.86
C VAL A 205 -7.65 -16.43 28.32
N THR A 206 -7.03 -15.68 27.39
CA THR A 206 -5.89 -14.83 27.71
C THR A 206 -6.27 -13.40 28.01
N GLY A 207 -7.46 -12.96 27.62
CA GLY A 207 -7.91 -11.57 27.72
C GLY A 207 -7.27 -10.63 26.68
N GLN A 208 -6.44 -11.15 25.79
CA GLN A 208 -5.72 -10.35 24.80
C GLN A 208 -6.55 -10.08 23.55
N ILE A 209 -6.40 -8.89 22.98
CA ILE A 209 -6.89 -8.57 21.64
C ILE A 209 -5.95 -9.24 20.64
N VAL A 210 -6.46 -10.22 19.91
CA VAL A 210 -5.69 -10.99 18.93
C VAL A 210 -5.76 -10.41 17.54
N SER A 211 -6.86 -9.74 17.20
CA SER A 211 -6.99 -9.03 15.91
C SER A 211 -7.96 -7.85 15.99
N GLU A 212 -7.74 -6.90 15.08
CA GLU A 212 -8.69 -5.85 14.71
C GLU A 212 -8.84 -5.90 13.20
N GLU A 213 -10.08 -5.79 12.70
CA GLU A 213 -10.36 -5.60 11.29
C GLU A 213 -11.40 -4.51 11.11
N GLN A 214 -11.23 -3.66 10.10
CA GLN A 214 -12.21 -2.65 9.74
C GLN A 214 -12.99 -3.07 8.51
N LEU A 215 -14.31 -3.06 8.61
CA LEU A 215 -15.21 -3.20 7.48
C LEU A 215 -15.73 -1.81 7.12
N VAL A 216 -15.38 -1.34 5.92
CA VAL A 216 -15.86 -0.09 5.35
C VAL A 216 -17.11 -0.40 4.53
N LEU A 217 -18.26 0.10 4.98
CA LEU A 217 -19.54 -0.11 4.31
C LEU A 217 -19.85 1.00 3.31
N ALA A 218 -19.43 2.23 3.61
CA ALA A 218 -19.50 3.36 2.71
C ALA A 218 -18.42 4.39 3.05
N GLN A 219 -17.86 5.03 2.04
CA GLN A 219 -16.98 6.18 2.18
C GLN A 219 -17.37 7.21 1.12
N GLU A 220 -17.92 8.33 1.58
CA GLU A 220 -18.33 9.44 0.73
C GLU A 220 -17.21 10.47 0.65
N VAL A 221 -16.98 11.00 -0.53
CA VAL A 221 -16.03 12.09 -0.78
C VAL A 221 -16.79 13.21 -1.47
N ALA A 222 -16.50 14.45 -1.07
CA ALA A 222 -17.17 15.62 -1.63
C ALA A 222 -17.02 15.68 -3.16
N ALA A 223 -18.06 16.09 -3.85
CA ALA A 223 -18.02 16.37 -5.28
C ALA A 223 -17.17 17.63 -5.55
N ALA A 224 -16.76 17.83 -6.80
CA ALA A 224 -16.01 19.01 -7.19
C ALA A 224 -16.80 20.28 -6.87
N PRO A 225 -16.17 21.28 -6.19
CA PRO A 225 -16.83 22.56 -5.90
C PRO A 225 -17.01 23.37 -7.18
N ALA A 226 -17.84 24.43 -7.08
CA ALA A 226 -18.00 25.39 -8.16
C ALA A 226 -16.65 26.08 -8.47
N VAL A 227 -16.32 26.14 -9.77
CA VAL A 227 -15.08 26.77 -10.24
C VAL A 227 -15.22 28.28 -10.32
N LYS A 228 -14.12 28.97 -10.07
CA LYS A 228 -13.95 30.44 -10.14
C LYS A 228 -12.61 30.74 -10.80
N PRO A 229 -12.33 32.00 -11.17
CA PRO A 229 -10.99 32.42 -11.58
C PRO A 229 -9.93 32.05 -10.54
N LEU A 230 -8.75 31.66 -11.01
CA LEU A 230 -7.62 31.30 -10.14
C LEU A 230 -7.30 32.47 -9.20
N PRO A 231 -7.09 32.22 -7.89
CA PRO A 231 -6.73 33.29 -6.94
C PRO A 231 -5.37 33.90 -7.31
N GLY A 232 -5.18 35.21 -6.96
CA GLY A 232 -3.98 35.93 -7.35
C GLY A 232 -2.67 35.45 -6.72
N ASP A 233 -2.75 34.60 -5.72
CA ASP A 233 -1.62 33.91 -5.07
C ASP A 233 -1.26 32.56 -5.72
N ALA A 234 -2.00 32.14 -6.76
CA ALA A 234 -1.73 30.96 -7.56
C ALA A 234 -1.42 31.32 -9.02
N ALA A 235 -0.42 30.70 -9.60
CA ALA A 235 0.02 30.92 -10.98
C ALA A 235 0.53 29.62 -11.61
N VAL A 236 0.67 29.64 -12.94
CA VAL A 236 1.41 28.60 -13.65
C VAL A 236 2.74 29.14 -14.12
N GLU A 237 3.83 28.57 -13.62
CA GLU A 237 5.20 28.95 -13.97
C GLU A 237 5.89 27.76 -14.64
N LYS A 238 6.44 27.98 -15.83
CA LYS A 238 7.12 26.91 -16.64
C LYS A 238 6.26 25.63 -16.76
N GLY A 239 4.94 25.80 -16.95
CA GLY A 239 4.02 24.67 -17.09
C GLY A 239 3.64 23.97 -15.79
N ARG A 240 3.93 24.56 -14.62
CA ARG A 240 3.65 23.96 -13.30
C ARG A 240 2.88 24.90 -12.39
N LEU A 241 1.95 24.36 -11.63
CA LEU A 241 1.23 25.12 -10.61
C LEU A 241 2.22 25.58 -9.53
N VAL A 242 2.12 26.85 -9.17
CA VAL A 242 2.81 27.46 -8.03
C VAL A 242 1.78 28.27 -7.24
N CYS A 243 1.61 27.94 -5.98
CA CYS A 243 0.78 28.69 -5.03
C CYS A 243 1.71 29.37 -4.01
N ARG A 244 1.48 30.69 -3.76
CA ARG A 244 2.24 31.47 -2.79
C ARG A 244 1.28 32.22 -1.87
N LYS A 245 1.26 31.83 -0.62
CA LYS A 245 0.42 32.50 0.38
C LYS A 245 1.15 32.55 1.71
N SER A 246 1.10 33.68 2.39
CA SER A 246 1.74 33.87 3.71
C SER A 246 3.24 33.54 3.73
N GLY A 247 3.95 33.76 2.60
CA GLY A 247 5.37 33.44 2.45
C GLY A 247 5.68 31.95 2.12
N VAL A 248 4.68 31.10 2.11
CA VAL A 248 4.81 29.67 1.75
C VAL A 248 4.72 29.49 0.24
N VAL A 249 5.57 28.64 -0.31
CA VAL A 249 5.56 28.25 -1.71
C VAL A 249 5.25 26.76 -1.82
N VAL A 250 4.14 26.43 -2.46
CA VAL A 250 3.77 25.05 -2.85
C VAL A 250 3.91 24.97 -4.37
N ALA A 251 4.84 24.18 -4.85
CA ALA A 251 5.06 24.04 -6.28
C ALA A 251 5.05 22.55 -6.67
N ALA A 252 4.48 22.24 -7.83
CA ALA A 252 4.70 20.95 -8.45
C ALA A 252 6.22 20.75 -8.63
N GLY A 253 6.74 19.61 -8.19
CA GLY A 253 8.17 19.34 -8.05
C GLY A 253 8.99 19.65 -9.31
N ALA A 254 10.16 20.26 -9.14
CA ALA A 254 10.98 20.68 -10.29
C ALA A 254 11.44 19.48 -11.13
N ASP A 255 11.76 18.34 -10.49
CA ASP A 255 12.27 17.13 -11.13
C ASP A 255 11.24 16.00 -11.16
N GLU A 256 10.09 16.14 -10.46
CA GLU A 256 9.09 15.09 -10.25
C GLU A 256 7.68 15.67 -10.20
N GLY A 257 7.24 16.34 -11.28
CA GLY A 257 5.89 16.92 -11.35
C GLY A 257 4.79 15.86 -11.42
N THR A 258 4.90 14.96 -12.39
CA THR A 258 4.00 13.81 -12.58
C THR A 258 4.78 12.53 -12.49
N LEU A 259 4.35 11.59 -11.67
CA LEU A 259 4.99 10.29 -11.52
C LEU A 259 4.16 9.18 -12.15
N LEU A 260 4.73 8.49 -13.14
CA LEU A 260 4.21 7.24 -13.68
C LEU A 260 4.99 6.02 -13.16
N TYR A 261 5.85 6.22 -12.18
CA TYR A 261 6.66 5.18 -11.52
C TYR A 261 6.71 5.42 -10.01
N ARG A 262 7.11 4.40 -9.27
CA ARG A 262 7.58 4.49 -7.89
C ARG A 262 9.07 4.15 -7.84
N ALA A 263 9.76 4.53 -6.77
CA ALA A 263 11.09 3.97 -6.50
C ALA A 263 10.97 2.44 -6.41
N PRO A 264 11.86 1.68 -7.07
CA PRO A 264 11.77 0.22 -7.07
C PRO A 264 11.83 -0.36 -5.65
N THR A 265 10.93 -1.30 -5.36
CA THR A 265 11.03 -2.17 -4.19
C THR A 265 11.86 -3.41 -4.53
N ASP A 266 12.31 -4.15 -3.51
CA ASP A 266 12.97 -5.44 -3.73
C ASP A 266 12.03 -6.46 -4.40
N ASN A 267 10.71 -6.31 -4.23
CA ASN A 267 9.69 -7.15 -4.87
C ASN A 267 9.33 -6.74 -6.31
N ASP A 268 9.83 -5.63 -6.83
CA ASP A 268 9.61 -5.22 -8.22
C ASP A 268 10.55 -5.95 -9.22
N VAL A 269 10.74 -7.24 -9.03
CA VAL A 269 11.56 -8.09 -9.90
C VAL A 269 10.74 -9.22 -10.52
N ASP A 270 11.23 -9.77 -11.62
CA ASP A 270 10.69 -10.97 -12.25
C ASP A 270 11.51 -12.23 -11.87
N ALA A 271 11.05 -13.40 -12.33
CA ALA A 271 11.72 -14.67 -12.09
C ALA A 271 13.16 -14.75 -12.66
N MET A 272 13.58 -13.80 -13.47
CA MET A 272 14.95 -13.67 -14.00
C MET A 272 15.73 -12.53 -13.31
N PHE A 273 15.21 -12.02 -12.19
CA PHE A 273 15.79 -10.92 -11.40
C PHE A 273 15.90 -9.58 -12.14
N HIS A 274 15.09 -9.36 -13.17
CA HIS A 274 14.99 -8.07 -13.82
C HIS A 274 14.05 -7.15 -13.03
N ASN A 275 14.53 -5.95 -12.68
CA ASN A 275 13.67 -4.98 -12.02
C ASN A 275 12.67 -4.36 -13.02
N LEU A 276 11.39 -4.61 -12.80
CA LEU A 276 10.29 -4.21 -13.68
C LEU A 276 10.01 -2.70 -13.65
N MET A 277 10.45 -1.98 -12.60
CA MET A 277 10.29 -0.53 -12.48
C MET A 277 11.33 0.26 -13.27
N VAL A 278 12.56 -0.26 -13.48
CA VAL A 278 13.65 0.46 -14.16
C VAL A 278 13.25 1.08 -15.50
N PRO A 279 12.44 0.43 -16.35
CA PRO A 279 12.00 1.06 -17.59
C PRO A 279 11.17 2.34 -17.41
N TYR A 280 10.47 2.49 -16.29
CA TYR A 280 9.65 3.66 -15.97
C TYR A 280 10.46 4.77 -15.29
N THR A 281 11.48 4.44 -14.48
CA THR A 281 12.27 5.43 -13.72
C THR A 281 13.06 6.40 -14.60
N ARG A 282 13.28 6.07 -15.88
CA ARG A 282 13.91 6.95 -16.88
C ARG A 282 12.87 7.83 -17.57
N GLN A 283 11.93 8.34 -16.83
CA GLN A 283 10.89 9.23 -17.30
C GLN A 283 11.47 10.60 -17.64
N THR A 284 11.00 11.19 -18.74
CA THR A 284 11.23 12.59 -19.11
C THR A 284 9.89 13.27 -19.32
N GLU A 285 9.83 14.56 -18.96
CA GLU A 285 8.66 15.42 -19.09
C GLU A 285 8.96 16.60 -20.01
N GLU A 286 8.02 16.92 -20.90
CA GLU A 286 8.07 18.06 -21.80
C GLU A 286 6.72 18.77 -21.79
N THR A 287 6.69 20.05 -21.39
CA THR A 287 5.48 20.88 -21.49
C THR A 287 5.21 21.20 -22.96
N VAL A 288 4.13 20.65 -23.50
CA VAL A 288 3.71 20.82 -24.91
C VAL A 288 2.94 22.12 -25.09
N SER A 289 2.05 22.44 -24.16
CA SER A 289 1.27 23.69 -24.19
C SER A 289 0.90 24.17 -22.81
N THR A 290 0.78 25.49 -22.69
CA THR A 290 0.26 26.17 -21.51
C THR A 290 -0.71 27.22 -21.97
N GLN A 291 -1.98 27.11 -21.59
CA GLN A 291 -3.06 27.97 -22.04
C GLN A 291 -3.83 28.51 -20.84
N GLN A 292 -4.01 29.84 -20.82
CA GLN A 292 -4.93 30.48 -19.88
C GLN A 292 -6.37 30.24 -20.32
N THR A 293 -7.25 29.88 -19.40
CA THR A 293 -8.69 29.70 -19.59
C THR A 293 -9.47 30.78 -18.83
N ALA A 294 -10.78 30.83 -18.97
CA ALA A 294 -11.61 31.79 -18.23
C ALA A 294 -11.48 31.62 -16.71
N ASP A 295 -11.32 30.37 -16.22
CA ASP A 295 -11.34 30.03 -14.80
C ASP A 295 -9.95 29.63 -14.24
N GLY A 296 -8.90 29.68 -15.09
CA GLY A 296 -7.55 29.29 -14.65
C GLY A 296 -6.59 28.93 -15.78
N TRP A 297 -5.94 27.77 -15.69
CA TRP A 297 -4.94 27.33 -16.65
C TRP A 297 -5.11 25.88 -17.03
N GLN A 298 -4.79 25.57 -18.30
CA GLN A 298 -4.61 24.22 -18.78
C GLN A 298 -3.17 24.02 -19.24
N VAL A 299 -2.54 22.95 -18.78
CA VAL A 299 -1.17 22.56 -19.14
C VAL A 299 -1.19 21.15 -19.70
N VAL A 300 -0.60 20.97 -20.88
CA VAL A 300 -0.41 19.65 -21.47
C VAL A 300 1.06 19.28 -21.38
N THR A 301 1.35 18.19 -20.72
CA THR A 301 2.70 17.63 -20.57
C THR A 301 2.79 16.28 -21.25
N LYS A 302 3.80 16.12 -22.10
CA LYS A 302 4.18 14.84 -22.69
C LYS A 302 5.16 14.13 -21.75
N ILE A 303 4.86 12.87 -21.43
CA ILE A 303 5.72 12.00 -20.63
C ILE A 303 6.23 10.87 -21.50
N THR A 304 7.52 10.65 -21.47
CA THR A 304 8.19 9.59 -22.21
C THR A 304 9.06 8.75 -21.29
N ASN A 305 8.92 7.44 -21.35
CA ASN A 305 9.81 6.48 -20.71
C ASN A 305 10.03 5.27 -21.65
N LYS A 306 10.80 4.27 -21.21
CA LYS A 306 11.09 3.10 -22.06
C LYS A 306 9.87 2.20 -22.34
N ARG A 307 8.75 2.39 -21.65
CA ARG A 307 7.51 1.61 -21.83
C ARG A 307 6.52 2.30 -22.77
N GLY A 308 6.64 3.61 -23.00
CA GLY A 308 5.72 4.30 -23.90
C GLY A 308 5.73 5.81 -23.82
N HIS A 309 4.72 6.38 -24.48
CA HIS A 309 4.45 7.82 -24.54
C HIS A 309 3.05 8.07 -23.98
N TYR A 310 2.97 9.05 -23.09
CA TYR A 310 1.76 9.45 -22.40
C TYR A 310 1.62 10.97 -22.45
N THR A 311 0.41 11.46 -22.32
CA THR A 311 0.14 12.88 -22.07
C THR A 311 -0.62 13.04 -20.78
N VAL A 312 -0.33 14.11 -20.05
CA VAL A 312 -1.11 14.53 -18.91
C VAL A 312 -1.63 15.92 -19.19
N THR A 313 -2.94 16.07 -19.08
CA THR A 313 -3.61 17.37 -19.15
C THR A 313 -3.97 17.80 -17.74
N ASP A 314 -3.26 18.80 -17.23
CA ASP A 314 -3.54 19.41 -15.94
C ASP A 314 -4.42 20.63 -16.13
N THR A 315 -5.52 20.74 -15.38
CA THR A 315 -6.35 21.91 -15.28
C THR A 315 -6.32 22.46 -13.86
N TYR A 316 -5.97 23.72 -13.70
CA TYR A 316 -5.88 24.44 -12.44
C TYR A 316 -6.93 25.53 -12.41
N GLN A 317 -7.88 25.42 -11.49
CA GLN A 317 -9.03 26.33 -11.40
C GLN A 317 -9.19 26.83 -9.97
N GLY A 318 -9.59 28.09 -9.81
CA GLY A 318 -9.93 28.63 -8.49
C GLY A 318 -11.26 28.05 -7.99
N THR A 319 -11.44 28.10 -6.67
CA THR A 319 -12.68 27.80 -5.96
C THR A 319 -12.82 28.75 -4.78
N ASP A 320 -13.91 28.69 -4.01
CA ASP A 320 -14.05 29.48 -2.78
C ASP A 320 -13.02 29.13 -1.71
N SER A 321 -12.51 27.89 -1.73
CA SER A 321 -11.62 27.38 -0.69
C SER A 321 -10.17 27.20 -1.12
N GLY A 322 -9.84 27.27 -2.42
CA GLY A 322 -8.47 27.06 -2.88
C GLY A 322 -8.37 26.77 -4.38
N VAL A 323 -7.42 25.95 -4.77
CA VAL A 323 -7.16 25.56 -6.17
C VAL A 323 -7.61 24.13 -6.40
N LEU A 324 -8.56 23.94 -7.32
CA LEU A 324 -8.93 22.64 -7.84
C LEU A 324 -7.91 22.21 -8.89
N VAL A 325 -7.28 21.07 -8.64
CA VAL A 325 -6.37 20.40 -9.56
C VAL A 325 -7.09 19.23 -10.18
N THR A 326 -7.16 19.19 -11.52
CA THR A 326 -7.65 18.06 -12.28
C THR A 326 -6.57 17.61 -13.24
N SER A 327 -6.07 16.38 -13.08
CA SER A 327 -5.03 15.79 -13.93
C SER A 327 -5.60 14.59 -14.67
N VAL A 328 -5.55 14.61 -16.00
CA VAL A 328 -6.03 13.54 -16.87
C VAL A 328 -4.85 12.88 -17.56
N LEU A 329 -4.61 11.62 -17.25
CA LEU A 329 -3.58 10.80 -17.89
C LEU A 329 -4.17 10.07 -19.10
N HIS A 330 -3.55 10.27 -20.26
CA HIS A 330 -3.89 9.63 -21.53
C HIS A 330 -2.68 8.84 -22.06
N ARG A 331 -2.92 7.63 -22.57
CA ARG A 331 -1.91 6.81 -23.22
C ARG A 331 -1.88 7.06 -24.74
N VAL A 332 -0.79 7.64 -25.21
CA VAL A 332 -0.58 7.86 -26.65
C VAL A 332 -0.12 6.56 -27.34
N SER A 333 0.86 5.87 -26.76
CA SER A 333 1.37 4.60 -27.29
C SER A 333 2.17 3.83 -26.22
N GLY A 334 2.44 2.55 -26.47
CA GLY A 334 3.24 1.70 -25.58
C GLY A 334 2.41 0.94 -24.56
N SER A 335 2.95 0.69 -23.37
CA SER A 335 2.34 -0.15 -22.34
C SER A 335 1.03 0.43 -21.81
N GLN A 336 0.06 -0.43 -21.61
CA GLN A 336 -1.15 -0.11 -20.82
C GLN A 336 -0.88 -0.25 -19.32
N GLU A 337 0.03 -1.13 -18.90
CA GLU A 337 0.39 -1.30 -17.51
C GLU A 337 1.18 -0.09 -17.03
N ILE A 338 0.64 0.60 -16.03
CA ILE A 338 1.21 1.79 -15.41
C ILE A 338 1.32 1.53 -13.91
N PRO A 339 2.52 1.56 -13.33
CA PRO A 339 2.68 1.22 -11.92
C PRO A 339 2.15 2.28 -10.95
N ARG A 340 2.04 3.54 -11.39
CA ARG A 340 1.60 4.67 -10.56
C ARG A 340 1.10 5.81 -11.43
N PHE A 341 0.15 6.58 -10.91
CA PHE A 341 -0.17 7.93 -11.41
C PHE A 341 -0.35 8.88 -10.24
N GLY A 342 0.56 9.83 -10.11
CA GLY A 342 0.56 10.80 -9.03
C GLY A 342 1.16 12.14 -9.42
N LYS A 343 0.85 13.16 -8.60
CA LYS A 343 1.40 14.53 -8.68
C LYS A 343 2.18 14.82 -7.41
N THR A 344 3.44 15.22 -7.53
CA THR A 344 4.32 15.54 -6.40
C THR A 344 4.47 17.05 -6.25
N PHE A 345 4.30 17.53 -5.02
CA PHE A 345 4.49 18.91 -4.59
C PHE A 345 5.64 18.98 -3.61
N ARG A 346 6.50 19.97 -3.78
CA ARG A 346 7.60 20.24 -2.87
C ARG A 346 7.24 21.37 -1.93
N LEU A 347 7.46 21.15 -0.64
CA LEU A 347 7.43 22.13 0.44
C LEU A 347 8.84 22.28 1.02
N ASP A 348 9.07 23.36 1.76
CA ASP A 348 10.28 23.52 2.55
C ASP A 348 10.38 22.45 3.65
N GLU A 349 11.59 22.13 4.07
CA GLU A 349 11.83 21.07 5.09
C GLU A 349 11.29 21.39 6.48
N VAL A 350 10.95 22.66 6.76
CA VAL A 350 10.30 23.07 8.02
C VAL A 350 8.87 22.55 8.14
N PHE A 351 8.25 22.16 7.04
CA PHE A 351 6.93 21.50 7.04
C PHE A 351 7.07 20.05 7.46
N ASP A 352 6.88 19.76 8.74
CA ASP A 352 7.13 18.44 9.33
C ASP A 352 5.93 17.81 10.05
N ALA A 353 4.99 18.60 10.54
CA ALA A 353 3.78 18.11 11.17
C ALA A 353 2.78 17.65 10.09
N VAL A 354 2.42 16.37 10.12
CA VAL A 354 1.52 15.74 9.15
C VAL A 354 0.22 15.35 9.83
N HIS A 355 -0.91 15.72 9.22
CA HIS A 355 -2.23 15.19 9.56
C HIS A 355 -2.86 14.58 8.31
N TYR A 356 -3.49 13.40 8.43
CA TYR A 356 -4.28 12.82 7.34
C TYR A 356 -5.42 11.95 7.86
N VAL A 357 -6.46 11.78 7.02
CA VAL A 357 -7.54 10.81 7.22
C VAL A 357 -7.46 9.79 6.09
N GLY A 358 -7.11 8.55 6.43
CA GLY A 358 -6.87 7.46 5.50
C GLY A 358 -6.45 6.19 6.24
N ARG A 359 -5.94 5.19 5.54
CA ARG A 359 -5.35 3.99 6.17
C ARG A 359 -4.21 4.40 7.10
N SER A 360 -4.29 3.98 8.36
CA SER A 360 -3.42 4.48 9.44
C SER A 360 -1.98 3.94 9.43
N GLY A 361 -1.56 3.28 8.37
CA GLY A 361 -0.21 2.77 8.17
C GLY A 361 0.08 2.52 6.70
N GLU A 362 1.31 2.08 6.41
CA GLU A 362 1.75 1.79 5.05
C GLU A 362 0.84 0.76 4.40
N SER A 363 0.26 1.13 3.27
CA SER A 363 -0.76 0.34 2.59
C SER A 363 -0.65 0.43 1.08
N TYR A 364 -0.83 -0.71 0.42
CA TYR A 364 -0.90 -0.87 -1.04
C TYR A 364 -2.10 -1.74 -1.37
N CYS A 365 -2.57 -1.75 -2.61
CA CYS A 365 -3.83 -2.40 -2.96
C CYS A 365 -3.87 -3.92 -2.66
N ASP A 366 -2.73 -4.58 -2.53
CA ASP A 366 -2.58 -5.98 -2.14
C ASP A 366 -2.17 -6.20 -0.67
N MET A 367 -2.07 -5.11 0.14
CA MET A 367 -1.70 -5.17 1.55
C MET A 367 -2.17 -3.90 2.31
N LYS A 368 -3.46 -3.76 2.54
CA LYS A 368 -4.03 -2.56 3.16
C LYS A 368 -4.95 -2.81 4.36
N ASP A 369 -5.58 -3.98 4.45
CA ASP A 369 -6.70 -4.21 5.36
C ASP A 369 -6.28 -4.38 6.82
N GLN A 370 -4.98 -4.52 7.09
CA GLN A 370 -4.41 -4.50 8.45
C GLN A 370 -4.44 -3.12 9.12
N PHE A 371 -4.73 -2.05 8.36
CA PHE A 371 -4.80 -0.69 8.87
C PHE A 371 -6.20 -0.10 8.70
N PRO A 372 -6.87 0.33 9.77
CA PRO A 372 -8.15 1.02 9.68
C PRO A 372 -7.99 2.43 9.10
N ILE A 373 -9.03 2.91 8.40
CA ILE A 373 -9.17 4.31 8.01
C ILE A 373 -9.50 5.11 9.27
N ARG A 374 -8.67 6.11 9.57
CA ARG A 374 -8.85 7.04 10.69
C ARG A 374 -8.03 8.30 10.51
N ALA A 375 -8.27 9.31 11.35
CA ALA A 375 -7.38 10.46 11.47
C ALA A 375 -6.05 10.05 12.14
N VAL A 376 -4.94 10.55 11.60
CA VAL A 376 -3.57 10.29 12.08
C VAL A 376 -2.80 11.59 12.11
N ASP A 377 -2.14 11.86 13.24
CA ASP A 377 -1.16 12.91 13.41
C ASP A 377 0.22 12.30 13.60
N CYS A 378 1.20 12.75 12.81
CA CYS A 378 2.57 12.21 12.82
C CYS A 378 3.56 13.24 12.25
N THR A 379 4.82 12.83 12.08
CA THR A 379 5.84 13.63 11.38
C THR A 379 6.10 13.08 9.98
N VAL A 380 6.82 13.84 9.16
CA VAL A 380 7.29 13.36 7.83
C VAL A 380 8.13 12.09 7.96
N ALA A 381 8.94 11.99 9.03
CA ALA A 381 9.75 10.79 9.28
C ALA A 381 8.90 9.54 9.56
N ASP A 382 7.74 9.70 10.23
CA ASP A 382 6.83 8.60 10.55
C ASP A 382 6.04 8.11 9.31
N MET A 383 6.10 8.84 8.21
CA MET A 383 5.40 8.46 6.98
C MET A 383 6.14 7.37 6.20
N THR A 384 7.40 7.10 6.49
CA THR A 384 8.22 6.07 5.82
C THR A 384 8.60 4.93 6.77
N GLU A 385 8.67 3.71 6.25
CA GLU A 385 9.12 2.55 7.03
C GLU A 385 10.67 2.50 7.08
N PRO A 386 11.27 1.99 8.19
CA PRO A 386 12.70 1.99 8.40
C PRO A 386 13.43 0.84 7.68
N ASN A 387 13.15 0.63 6.40
CA ASN A 387 13.82 -0.39 5.60
C ASN A 387 15.35 -0.16 5.59
N LEU A 388 16.14 -1.21 5.82
CA LEU A 388 17.60 -1.11 5.84
C LEU A 388 18.17 -0.64 4.51
N ARG A 389 17.60 -1.13 3.40
CA ARG A 389 17.82 -0.61 2.07
C ARG A 389 16.64 0.30 1.69
N PRO A 390 16.87 1.63 1.58
CA PRO A 390 15.82 2.56 1.18
C PRO A 390 15.22 2.18 -0.17
N GLN A 391 13.90 2.21 -0.24
CA GLN A 391 13.10 1.87 -1.41
C GLN A 391 11.75 2.59 -1.34
N GLU A 392 10.83 2.38 -2.28
CA GLU A 392 9.47 2.91 -2.13
C GLU A 392 8.91 2.50 -0.79
N SER A 393 8.30 3.44 -0.10
CA SER A 393 7.76 3.22 1.24
C SER A 393 6.71 4.27 1.58
N GLY A 394 5.86 3.96 2.54
CA GLY A 394 5.01 4.94 3.19
C GLY A 394 3.76 5.34 2.43
N ASN A 395 3.33 4.61 1.42
CA ASN A 395 2.04 4.87 0.79
C ASN A 395 0.88 4.73 1.80
N ARG A 396 -0.10 5.61 1.73
CA ARG A 396 -1.34 5.57 2.51
C ARG A 396 -2.53 5.55 1.55
N MET A 397 -3.34 4.52 1.62
CA MET A 397 -4.54 4.38 0.77
C MET A 397 -5.78 4.99 1.42
N ASP A 398 -6.81 5.15 0.62
CA ASP A 398 -8.15 5.57 1.01
C ASP A 398 -8.16 6.94 1.74
N CYS A 399 -7.26 7.86 1.36
CA CYS A 399 -7.14 9.18 1.97
C CYS A 399 -8.19 10.16 1.44
N THR A 400 -8.85 10.89 2.35
CA THR A 400 -9.81 11.94 2.01
C THR A 400 -9.25 13.34 2.23
N VAL A 401 -8.33 13.48 3.19
CA VAL A 401 -7.60 14.71 3.47
C VAL A 401 -6.19 14.40 3.90
N ALA A 402 -5.26 15.28 3.54
CA ALA A 402 -3.91 15.31 4.06
C ALA A 402 -3.48 16.76 4.26
N SER A 403 -2.72 17.04 5.31
CA SER A 403 -2.11 18.34 5.50
C SER A 403 -0.69 18.24 6.05
N VAL A 404 0.10 19.25 5.75
CA VAL A 404 1.47 19.39 6.26
C VAL A 404 1.65 20.82 6.78
N SER A 405 2.18 20.95 8.00
CA SER A 405 2.30 22.24 8.69
C SER A 405 3.71 22.49 9.22
N ASP A 406 4.10 23.78 9.27
CA ASP A 406 5.27 24.30 9.97
C ASP A 406 4.93 24.90 11.36
N GLY A 407 3.67 24.73 11.82
CA GLY A 407 3.15 25.29 13.05
C GLY A 407 2.62 26.73 12.92
N LYS A 408 2.74 27.36 11.75
CA LYS A 408 2.19 28.69 11.43
C LYS A 408 1.28 28.65 10.22
N THR A 409 1.66 27.84 9.27
CA THR A 409 0.93 27.68 8.00
C THR A 409 0.69 26.19 7.78
N CYS A 410 -0.47 25.87 7.25
CA CYS A 410 -0.90 24.52 6.91
C CYS A 410 -1.22 24.43 5.43
N VAL A 411 -0.61 23.48 4.74
CA VAL A 411 -0.95 23.13 3.35
C VAL A 411 -1.83 21.90 3.35
N VAL A 412 -3.04 22.06 2.86
CA VAL A 412 -4.09 21.01 2.87
C VAL A 412 -4.34 20.50 1.46
N PHE A 413 -4.39 19.20 1.32
CA PHE A 413 -4.83 18.48 0.12
C PHE A 413 -6.11 17.72 0.47
N GLU A 414 -7.19 17.95 -0.30
CA GLU A 414 -8.49 17.37 -0.03
C GLU A 414 -9.01 16.60 -1.26
N ALA A 415 -9.50 15.40 -1.03
CA ALA A 415 -10.00 14.54 -2.08
C ALA A 415 -11.28 15.10 -2.71
N VAL A 416 -11.43 14.89 -4.02
CA VAL A 416 -12.61 15.28 -4.79
C VAL A 416 -13.16 14.08 -5.56
N GLY A 417 -14.40 13.75 -5.32
CA GLY A 417 -15.13 12.67 -5.99
C GLY A 417 -14.73 11.24 -5.58
N ARG A 418 -13.47 11.02 -5.19
CA ARG A 418 -12.96 9.73 -4.68
C ARG A 418 -11.76 9.94 -3.78
N PRO A 419 -11.46 9.02 -2.84
CA PRO A 419 -10.22 9.05 -2.08
C PRO A 419 -9.00 9.02 -3.02
N PHE A 420 -7.88 9.56 -2.55
CA PHE A 420 -6.58 9.45 -3.20
C PHE A 420 -5.64 8.56 -2.38
N GLU A 421 -4.52 8.16 -2.99
CA GLU A 421 -3.39 7.61 -2.27
C GLU A 421 -2.37 8.69 -1.98
N LEU A 422 -1.74 8.63 -0.81
CA LEU A 422 -0.85 9.65 -0.27
C LEU A 422 0.55 9.10 -0.04
N GLY A 423 1.56 9.80 -0.53
CA GLY A 423 2.96 9.61 -0.13
C GLY A 423 3.52 10.93 0.40
N ILE A 424 4.20 10.89 1.55
CA ILE A 424 4.96 12.04 2.06
C ILE A 424 6.35 11.57 2.42
N LYS A 425 7.39 12.21 1.86
CA LYS A 425 8.79 11.79 2.02
C LYS A 425 9.70 12.99 2.22
N PRO A 426 10.83 12.84 2.95
CA PRO A 426 11.81 13.91 3.12
C PRO A 426 12.75 14.07 1.91
N TYR A 427 12.61 13.25 0.89
CA TYR A 427 13.40 13.20 -0.34
C TYR A 427 12.54 12.76 -1.53
N THR A 428 13.07 12.88 -2.74
CA THR A 428 12.37 12.47 -3.96
C THR A 428 12.45 10.96 -4.21
N ASP A 429 11.49 10.40 -4.95
CA ASP A 429 11.56 9.02 -5.41
C ASP A 429 12.80 8.77 -6.30
N ARG A 430 13.27 9.79 -7.03
CA ARG A 430 14.50 9.72 -7.82
C ARG A 430 15.75 9.56 -6.94
N ALA A 431 15.81 10.23 -5.80
CA ALA A 431 16.92 10.10 -4.85
C ALA A 431 17.04 8.66 -4.32
N LEU A 432 15.91 7.99 -4.04
CA LEU A 432 15.88 6.59 -3.60
C LEU A 432 16.58 5.62 -4.56
N LEU A 433 16.64 5.94 -5.88
CA LEU A 433 17.27 5.05 -6.86
C LEU A 433 18.77 4.83 -6.63
N SER A 434 19.44 5.71 -5.90
CA SER A 434 20.88 5.64 -5.60
C SER A 434 21.20 5.24 -4.17
N MET A 435 20.24 5.25 -3.27
CA MET A 435 20.42 4.93 -1.85
C MET A 435 20.60 3.42 -1.64
N LYS A 436 21.58 3.05 -0.82
CA LYS A 436 21.85 1.65 -0.45
C LYS A 436 21.59 1.39 1.03
N HIS A 437 21.77 2.40 1.87
CA HIS A 437 21.63 2.31 3.33
C HIS A 437 20.86 3.51 3.86
N ARG A 438 20.22 3.38 5.00
CA ARG A 438 19.51 4.48 5.66
C ARG A 438 20.38 5.73 5.89
N ARG A 439 21.67 5.54 6.14
CA ARG A 439 22.62 6.67 6.26
C ARG A 439 22.76 7.50 4.98
N ASP A 440 22.32 7.00 3.84
CA ASP A 440 22.31 7.71 2.56
C ASP A 440 21.12 8.66 2.44
N GLU A 441 20.13 8.53 3.35
CA GLU A 441 18.94 9.36 3.38
C GLU A 441 19.30 10.78 3.84
N ALA A 442 19.02 11.75 2.99
CA ALA A 442 19.20 13.16 3.32
C ALA A 442 17.89 13.90 3.06
N ARG A 443 17.41 14.65 4.06
CA ARG A 443 16.25 15.50 3.89
C ARG A 443 16.59 16.67 2.96
N THR A 444 15.80 16.83 1.90
CA THR A 444 15.98 17.91 0.90
C THR A 444 14.72 18.75 0.74
N GLY A 445 13.70 18.49 1.52
CA GLY A 445 12.41 19.15 1.51
C GLY A 445 11.34 18.27 2.14
N THR A 446 10.09 18.62 1.93
CA THR A 446 8.93 17.75 2.17
C THR A 446 8.19 17.58 0.86
N TYR A 447 8.14 16.33 0.40
CA TYR A 447 7.57 15.97 -0.89
C TYR A 447 6.24 15.27 -0.67
N VAL A 448 5.15 15.93 -1.02
CA VAL A 448 3.78 15.41 -0.91
C VAL A 448 3.33 14.91 -2.27
N THR A 449 3.02 13.64 -2.37
CA THR A 449 2.53 13.02 -3.60
C THR A 449 1.08 12.60 -3.44
N ILE A 450 0.19 13.20 -4.22
CA ILE A 450 -1.22 12.83 -4.32
C ILE A 450 -1.37 11.92 -5.54
N GLN A 451 -1.97 10.73 -5.35
CA GLN A 451 -1.98 9.68 -6.36
C GLN A 451 -3.39 9.19 -6.65
N ALA A 452 -3.64 8.90 -7.92
CA ALA A 452 -4.87 8.23 -8.35
C ALA A 452 -4.83 6.74 -8.01
N PHE A 453 -3.63 6.13 -8.12
CA PHE A 453 -3.36 4.73 -7.84
C PHE A 453 -1.86 4.47 -7.76
N GLN A 454 -1.50 3.39 -7.07
CA GLN A 454 -0.21 2.71 -7.13
C GLN A 454 -0.47 1.20 -7.17
N GLN A 455 0.28 0.46 -8.02
CA GLN A 455 0.15 -1.01 -8.08
C GLN A 455 0.59 -1.68 -6.79
N GLY A 456 0.14 -2.93 -6.59
CA GLY A 456 0.54 -3.78 -5.47
C GLY A 456 2.04 -4.05 -5.40
N ILE A 457 2.46 -4.68 -4.33
CA ILE A 457 3.87 -5.00 -4.04
C ILE A 457 4.23 -6.42 -4.53
N GLY A 458 3.36 -7.40 -4.30
CA GLY A 458 3.66 -8.79 -4.60
C GLY A 458 4.76 -9.38 -3.70
N THR A 459 5.41 -10.44 -4.20
CA THR A 459 6.53 -11.16 -3.52
C THR A 459 7.63 -11.51 -4.53
N GLY A 460 7.86 -10.65 -5.52
CA GLY A 460 8.72 -10.94 -6.68
C GLY A 460 10.19 -11.15 -6.35
N ALA A 461 10.69 -10.70 -5.20
CA ALA A 461 12.08 -10.92 -4.78
C ALA A 461 12.46 -12.41 -4.78
N CYS A 462 11.56 -13.30 -4.36
CA CYS A 462 11.74 -14.76 -4.43
C CYS A 462 10.40 -15.50 -4.59
N GLY A 463 9.42 -14.91 -5.26
CA GLY A 463 8.10 -15.51 -5.42
C GLY A 463 7.36 -14.96 -6.63
N PRO A 464 6.04 -15.16 -6.69
CA PRO A 464 5.24 -14.55 -7.73
C PRO A 464 5.18 -13.03 -7.56
N GLY A 465 5.30 -12.30 -8.66
CA GLY A 465 5.12 -10.85 -8.68
C GLY A 465 3.67 -10.44 -8.35
N VAL A 466 3.39 -9.15 -8.55
CA VAL A 466 2.06 -8.57 -8.33
C VAL A 466 0.99 -9.32 -9.13
N MET A 467 -0.10 -9.71 -8.48
CA MET A 467 -1.23 -10.38 -9.13
C MET A 467 -1.94 -9.43 -10.12
N PRO A 468 -2.55 -9.96 -11.20
CA PRO A 468 -3.15 -9.13 -12.25
C PRO A 468 -4.20 -8.12 -11.75
N GLU A 469 -4.97 -8.47 -10.74
CA GLU A 469 -6.01 -7.61 -10.13
C GLU A 469 -5.44 -6.41 -9.36
N PHE A 470 -4.17 -6.48 -8.96
CA PHE A 470 -3.45 -5.40 -8.25
C PHE A 470 -2.52 -4.60 -9.17
N LYS A 471 -2.60 -4.85 -10.47
CA LYS A 471 -1.94 -4.06 -11.51
C LYS A 471 -2.92 -3.10 -12.15
N TYR A 472 -2.47 -1.88 -12.41
CA TYR A 472 -3.30 -0.93 -13.11
C TYR A 472 -3.05 -0.97 -14.62
N HIS A 473 -4.13 -1.07 -15.38
CA HIS A 473 -4.10 -1.04 -16.84
C HIS A 473 -4.88 0.16 -17.37
N LEU A 474 -4.19 1.12 -17.95
CA LEU A 474 -4.77 2.32 -18.56
C LEU A 474 -5.49 1.95 -19.88
N LYS A 475 -6.71 1.45 -19.77
CA LYS A 475 -7.60 1.12 -20.89
C LYS A 475 -8.32 2.37 -21.40
N GLU A 476 -8.63 3.27 -20.50
CA GLU A 476 -9.29 4.57 -20.70
C GLU A 476 -8.48 5.64 -19.98
N ASP A 477 -8.77 6.91 -20.21
CA ASP A 477 -8.13 8.01 -19.52
C ASP A 477 -8.38 7.93 -18.02
N CYS A 478 -7.33 8.21 -17.23
CA CYS A 478 -7.42 8.23 -15.78
C CYS A 478 -7.41 9.66 -15.25
N THR A 479 -8.41 10.00 -14.45
CA THR A 479 -8.52 11.32 -13.81
C THR A 479 -8.15 11.25 -12.35
N LEU A 480 -7.27 12.17 -11.93
CA LEU A 480 -6.95 12.50 -10.55
C LEU A 480 -7.46 13.91 -10.25
N GLN A 481 -8.24 14.06 -9.17
CA GLN A 481 -8.82 15.35 -8.80
C GLN A 481 -8.72 15.60 -7.30
N PHE A 482 -8.26 16.79 -6.91
CA PHE A 482 -8.12 17.20 -5.51
C PHE A 482 -8.06 18.72 -5.38
N LEU A 483 -8.31 19.24 -4.18
CA LEU A 483 -8.13 20.65 -3.82
C LEU A 483 -6.79 20.86 -3.09
N ILE A 484 -6.17 22.01 -3.33
CA ILE A 484 -5.04 22.52 -2.55
C ILE A 484 -5.49 23.81 -1.86
N ARG A 485 -5.27 23.88 -0.53
CA ARG A 485 -5.51 25.08 0.28
C ARG A 485 -4.26 25.41 1.09
N ILE A 486 -4.01 26.69 1.32
CA ILE A 486 -2.97 27.19 2.24
C ILE A 486 -3.70 28.00 3.29
N GLU A 487 -3.56 27.62 4.54
CA GLU A 487 -4.28 28.17 5.69
C GLU A 487 -3.31 28.58 6.81
N GLU A 488 -3.71 29.43 7.72
CA GLU A 488 -3.02 29.64 8.99
C GLU A 488 -3.24 28.39 9.87
N ALA A 489 -2.18 27.88 10.53
CA ALA A 489 -2.18 26.67 11.34
C ALA A 489 -2.83 26.86 12.70
#